data_3c4d9302a485dd5c275d888d2e7fe95b
#
_entry.id   3c4d9302a485dd5c275d888d2e7fe95b
#
_cell.length_a   1.000
_cell.length_b   1.000
_cell.length_c   1.000
_cell.angle_alpha   90.00
_cell.angle_beta   90.00
_cell.angle_gamma   90.00
#
_symmetry.space_group_name_H-M   'P 1'
#
loop_
_entity.id
_entity.type
_entity.pdbx_description
1 polymer ?
#
loop_
_entity_poly.entity_id
_entity_poly.type
_entity_poly.pdbx_seq_one_letter_code
_entity_poly.pdbx_strand_id
1 'polypeptide(L)'
;ENGIAAGPVINSQDIHYDKHFVSRNFIEKVEYPADRNMGTRMFLGRPYKLSNHPLHITKPAPKFGEHNEYYLKTILGLSDEEFDSLYEQGLIADIPGDREPSATFDPLQRLEAKTLADWDPDYKKNLGI
;
A
#
# COMPACT_ATOMS: atom_id res chain seq x y z
N GLU A 1 -36.83 2.62 1.72
CA GLU A 1 -38.13 1.98 1.35
C GLU A 1 -38.80 2.70 0.17
N ASN A 2 -38.25 3.82 -0.31
CA ASN A 2 -38.78 4.58 -1.44
C ASN A 2 -38.08 4.26 -2.77
N GLY A 3 -37.30 3.19 -2.87
CA GLY A 3 -36.60 2.77 -4.09
C GLY A 3 -35.47 3.70 -4.52
N ILE A 4 -35.00 4.57 -3.65
CA ILE A 4 -33.88 5.48 -3.94
C ILE A 4 -32.59 4.79 -3.55
N ALA A 5 -31.67 4.67 -4.52
CA ALA A 5 -30.31 4.19 -4.26
C ALA A 5 -29.53 5.32 -3.56
N ALA A 6 -29.29 5.14 -2.26
CA ALA A 6 -28.55 6.09 -1.45
C ALA A 6 -27.58 5.35 -0.53
N GLY A 7 -26.42 5.95 -0.26
CA GLY A 7 -25.43 5.44 0.67
C GLY A 7 -24.69 6.58 1.39
N PRO A 8 -24.08 6.30 2.55
CA PRO A 8 -23.32 7.32 3.26
C PRO A 8 -22.02 7.64 2.51
N VAL A 9 -21.61 8.89 2.59
CA VAL A 9 -20.23 9.28 2.28
C VAL A 9 -19.41 9.04 3.54
N ILE A 10 -18.43 8.15 3.47
CA ILE A 10 -17.60 7.73 4.60
C ILE A 10 -16.15 8.13 4.38
N ASN A 11 -15.45 8.44 5.46
CA ASN A 11 -14.02 8.75 5.46
C ASN A 11 -13.16 7.49 5.76
N SER A 12 -11.85 7.66 5.79
CA SER A 12 -10.92 6.54 6.06
C SER A 12 -11.12 5.93 7.46
N GLN A 13 -11.47 6.71 8.47
CA GLN A 13 -11.74 6.22 9.81
C GLN A 13 -13.03 5.40 9.82
N ASP A 14 -14.09 5.92 9.22
CA ASP A 14 -15.39 5.23 9.15
C ASP A 14 -15.26 3.84 8.54
N ILE A 15 -14.47 3.67 7.46
CA ILE A 15 -14.24 2.36 6.83
C ILE A 15 -13.69 1.34 7.82
N HIS A 16 -12.77 1.75 8.70
CA HIS A 16 -12.15 0.83 9.65
C HIS A 16 -13.10 0.34 10.76
N TYR A 17 -14.12 1.12 11.07
CA TYR A 17 -15.07 0.82 12.14
C TYR A 17 -16.45 0.41 11.63
N ASP A 18 -16.73 0.55 10.35
CA ASP A 18 -18.02 0.15 9.77
C ASP A 18 -18.23 -1.35 9.89
N LYS A 19 -19.38 -1.72 10.48
CA LYS A 19 -19.71 -3.13 10.79
C LYS A 19 -19.75 -4.01 9.55
N HIS A 20 -20.16 -3.48 8.40
CA HIS A 20 -20.21 -4.25 7.16
C HIS A 20 -18.79 -4.59 6.69
N PHE A 21 -17.87 -3.61 6.64
CA PHE A 21 -16.49 -3.86 6.22
C PHE A 21 -15.73 -4.76 7.20
N VAL A 22 -15.94 -4.57 8.51
CA VAL A 22 -15.36 -5.43 9.56
C VAL A 22 -15.84 -6.87 9.42
N SER A 23 -17.16 -7.10 9.31
CA SER A 23 -17.72 -8.45 9.19
C SER A 23 -17.30 -9.20 7.92
N ARG A 24 -16.93 -8.46 6.90
CA ARG A 24 -16.41 -9.02 5.64
C ARG A 24 -14.90 -9.24 5.63
N ASN A 25 -14.19 -8.89 6.68
CA ASN A 25 -12.72 -8.85 6.71
C ASN A 25 -12.17 -8.07 5.52
N PHE A 26 -12.76 -6.88 5.26
CA PHE A 26 -12.39 -6.06 4.11
C PHE A 26 -11.06 -5.33 4.32
N ILE A 27 -10.69 -5.10 5.57
CA ILE A 27 -9.42 -4.46 5.92
C ILE A 27 -8.38 -5.53 6.21
N GLU A 28 -7.26 -5.47 5.52
CA GLU A 28 -6.15 -6.40 5.66
C GLU A 28 -4.95 -5.72 6.33
N LYS A 29 -4.38 -6.38 7.34
CA LYS A 29 -3.14 -5.96 8.00
C LYS A 29 -1.95 -6.52 7.23
N VAL A 30 -1.03 -5.65 6.86
CA VAL A 30 0.22 -6.04 6.18
C VAL A 30 1.39 -5.56 7.00
N GLU A 31 2.21 -6.48 7.45
CA GLU A 31 3.45 -6.19 8.18
C GLU A 31 4.59 -6.00 7.18
N TYR A 32 5.28 -4.88 7.32
CA TYR A 32 6.46 -4.60 6.53
C TYR A 32 7.72 -5.04 7.26
N PRO A 33 8.74 -5.56 6.56
CA PRO A 33 10.04 -5.85 7.14
C PRO A 33 10.64 -4.64 7.86
N ALA A 34 11.41 -4.89 8.93
CA ALA A 34 11.96 -3.85 9.79
C ALA A 34 12.84 -2.83 9.02
N ASP A 35 13.56 -3.28 8.00
CA ASP A 35 14.41 -2.45 7.15
C ASP A 35 13.64 -1.41 6.31
N ARG A 36 12.31 -1.51 6.25
CA ARG A 36 11.45 -0.56 5.55
C ARG A 36 10.90 0.55 6.43
N ASN A 37 11.08 0.46 7.74
CA ASN A 37 10.60 1.45 8.73
C ASN A 37 9.10 1.81 8.59
N MET A 38 8.29 0.90 8.08
CA MET A 38 6.87 1.13 7.85
C MET A 38 5.97 0.52 8.92
N GLY A 39 6.46 -0.51 9.64
CA GLY A 39 5.64 -1.27 10.59
C GLY A 39 4.43 -1.93 9.93
N THR A 40 3.39 -2.17 10.69
CA THR A 40 2.12 -2.70 10.17
C THR A 40 1.31 -1.59 9.51
N ARG A 41 0.70 -1.90 8.37
CA ARG A 41 -0.19 -1.01 7.64
C ARG A 41 -1.54 -1.68 7.39
N MET A 42 -2.58 -0.86 7.34
CA MET A 42 -3.93 -1.31 7.00
C MET A 42 -4.19 -1.01 5.53
N PHE A 43 -4.67 -2.00 4.80
CA PHE A 43 -5.04 -1.88 3.40
C PHE A 43 -6.48 -2.27 3.18
N LEU A 44 -7.14 -1.59 2.25
CA LEU A 44 -8.42 -2.01 1.76
C LEU A 44 -8.24 -3.29 0.94
N GLY A 45 -8.98 -4.30 1.29
CA GLY A 45 -9.00 -5.57 0.57
C GLY A 45 -9.82 -5.51 -0.71
N ARG A 46 -10.17 -6.66 -1.21
CA ARG A 46 -10.94 -6.78 -2.45
C ARG A 46 -12.43 -6.75 -2.17
N PRO A 47 -13.24 -6.06 -2.96
CA PRO A 47 -14.69 -5.97 -2.75
C PRO A 47 -15.41 -7.29 -3.03
N TYR A 48 -14.78 -8.22 -3.73
CA TYR A 48 -15.31 -9.54 -4.06
C TYR A 48 -14.60 -10.65 -3.28
N LYS A 49 -15.27 -11.76 -3.09
CA LYS A 49 -14.74 -12.98 -2.46
C LYS A 49 -14.88 -14.14 -3.43
N LEU A 50 -13.85 -14.98 -3.49
CA LEU A 50 -13.87 -16.24 -4.21
C LEU A 50 -14.03 -17.37 -3.21
N SER A 51 -15.03 -18.24 -3.39
CA SER A 51 -15.33 -19.32 -2.46
C SER A 51 -14.21 -20.34 -2.32
N ASN A 52 -13.53 -20.66 -3.42
CA ASN A 52 -12.49 -21.69 -3.45
C ASN A 52 -11.05 -21.13 -3.38
N HIS A 53 -10.89 -19.82 -3.48
CA HIS A 53 -9.59 -19.15 -3.48
C HIS A 53 -9.65 -17.89 -2.62
N PRO A 54 -9.48 -18.02 -1.30
CA PRO A 54 -9.45 -16.84 -0.44
C PRO A 54 -8.29 -15.94 -0.85
N LEU A 55 -8.63 -14.69 -1.16
CA LEU A 55 -7.66 -13.69 -1.60
C LEU A 55 -7.20 -12.88 -0.40
N HIS A 56 -5.88 -12.85 -0.19
CA HIS A 56 -5.24 -12.05 0.84
C HIS A 56 -4.06 -11.29 0.25
N ILE A 57 -3.68 -10.19 0.91
CA ILE A 57 -2.40 -9.53 0.65
C ILE A 57 -1.34 -10.36 1.39
N THR A 58 -0.58 -11.16 0.65
CA THR A 58 0.39 -12.11 1.22
C THR A 58 1.76 -11.50 1.44
N LYS A 59 2.06 -10.39 0.79
CA LYS A 59 3.35 -9.69 0.86
C LYS A 59 3.13 -8.19 0.82
N PRO A 60 3.98 -7.39 1.47
CA PRO A 60 3.99 -5.94 1.31
C PRO A 60 4.37 -5.55 -0.11
N ALA A 61 4.14 -4.29 -0.47
CA ALA A 61 4.59 -3.75 -1.74
C ALA A 61 6.11 -3.89 -1.87
N PRO A 62 6.64 -4.27 -3.04
CA PRO A 62 8.07 -4.40 -3.25
C PRO A 62 8.79 -3.04 -3.19
N LYS A 63 10.09 -3.06 -2.91
CA LYS A 63 10.97 -1.91 -3.14
C LYS A 63 11.10 -1.65 -4.63
N PHE A 64 11.48 -0.43 -4.96
CA PHE A 64 11.85 -0.10 -6.33
C PHE A 64 13.01 -1.02 -6.78
N GLY A 65 12.88 -1.65 -7.93
CA GLY A 65 13.89 -2.58 -8.46
C GLY A 65 13.99 -3.96 -7.78
N GLU A 66 13.31 -4.19 -6.66
CA GLU A 66 13.46 -5.41 -5.82
C GLU A 66 13.38 -6.73 -6.60
N HIS A 67 12.68 -6.74 -7.71
CA HIS A 67 12.48 -7.95 -8.50
C HIS A 67 13.11 -7.88 -9.90
N ASN A 68 13.96 -6.88 -10.19
CA ASN A 68 14.57 -6.73 -11.50
C ASN A 68 15.31 -7.99 -11.92
N GLU A 69 16.19 -8.51 -11.07
CA GLU A 69 16.96 -9.73 -11.38
C GLU A 69 16.05 -10.94 -11.61
N TYR A 70 15.07 -11.14 -10.75
CA TYR A 70 14.15 -12.27 -10.88
C TYR A 70 13.39 -12.26 -12.22
N TYR A 71 12.80 -11.12 -12.57
CA TYR A 71 12.03 -11.04 -13.82
C TYR A 71 12.90 -11.06 -15.06
N LEU A 72 14.01 -10.33 -15.05
CA LEU A 72 14.83 -10.19 -16.24
C LEU A 72 15.72 -11.41 -16.48
N LYS A 73 16.37 -11.95 -15.46
CA LYS A 73 17.21 -13.14 -15.61
C LYS A 73 16.41 -14.44 -15.56
N THR A 74 15.57 -14.63 -14.50
CA THR A 74 14.92 -15.93 -14.30
C THR A 74 13.72 -16.14 -15.23
N ILE A 75 12.90 -15.12 -15.46
CA ILE A 75 11.68 -15.26 -16.26
C ILE A 75 11.96 -14.97 -17.74
N LEU A 76 12.70 -13.91 -18.06
CA LEU A 76 12.99 -13.54 -19.44
C LEU A 76 14.27 -14.16 -19.98
N GLY A 77 15.14 -14.69 -19.13
CA GLY A 77 16.35 -15.43 -19.53
C GLY A 77 17.50 -14.54 -20.03
N LEU A 78 17.55 -13.29 -19.59
CA LEU A 78 18.69 -12.41 -19.93
C LEU A 78 19.98 -12.97 -19.33
N SER A 79 21.09 -12.84 -20.08
CA SER A 79 22.43 -13.11 -19.55
C SER A 79 22.85 -12.03 -18.56
N ASP A 80 23.93 -12.27 -17.81
CA ASP A 80 24.47 -11.27 -16.87
C ASP A 80 24.93 -10.02 -17.63
N GLU A 81 25.55 -10.16 -18.79
CA GLU A 81 25.99 -9.03 -19.62
C GLU A 81 24.82 -8.19 -20.13
N GLU A 82 23.74 -8.84 -20.56
CA GLU A 82 22.52 -8.14 -21.01
C GLU A 82 21.87 -7.40 -19.83
N PHE A 83 21.80 -8.03 -18.67
CA PHE A 83 21.24 -7.44 -17.46
C PHE A 83 22.05 -6.21 -17.00
N ASP A 84 23.37 -6.32 -16.92
CA ASP A 84 24.25 -5.24 -16.53
C ASP A 84 24.18 -4.06 -17.52
N SER A 85 24.07 -4.36 -18.82
CA SER A 85 23.88 -3.35 -19.86
C SER A 85 22.61 -2.51 -19.65
N LEU A 86 21.53 -3.09 -19.10
CA LEU A 86 20.31 -2.33 -18.80
C LEU A 86 20.54 -1.31 -17.68
N TYR A 87 21.35 -1.66 -16.66
CA TYR A 87 21.75 -0.72 -15.61
C TYR A 87 22.64 0.40 -16.17
N GLU A 88 23.64 0.07 -16.98
CA GLU A 88 24.53 1.05 -17.61
C GLU A 88 23.78 2.05 -18.50
N GLN A 89 22.75 1.59 -19.19
CA GLN A 89 21.89 2.44 -20.02
C GLN A 89 20.85 3.22 -19.20
N GLY A 90 20.75 2.99 -17.88
CA GLY A 90 19.76 3.63 -17.04
C GLY A 90 18.30 3.20 -17.32
N LEU A 91 18.11 2.04 -17.97
CA LEU A 91 16.78 1.49 -18.28
C LEU A 91 16.14 0.81 -17.06
N ILE A 92 16.97 0.32 -16.15
CA ILE A 92 16.57 -0.23 -14.84
C ILE A 92 17.43 0.37 -13.73
N ALA A 93 16.90 0.37 -12.51
CA ALA A 93 17.61 0.85 -11.32
C ALA A 93 17.01 0.22 -10.06
N ASP A 94 17.77 0.23 -8.95
CA ASP A 94 17.30 -0.23 -7.62
C ASP A 94 16.91 0.94 -6.70
N ILE A 95 17.18 2.15 -7.16
CA ILE A 95 16.87 3.39 -6.43
C ILE A 95 16.09 4.28 -7.39
N PRO A 96 14.98 4.90 -6.97
CA PRO A 96 14.35 5.94 -7.77
C PRO A 96 15.37 7.01 -8.09
N GLY A 97 15.47 7.44 -9.37
CA GLY A 97 16.40 8.48 -9.77
C GLY A 97 16.31 9.75 -8.93
N ASP A 98 16.95 10.83 -9.32
CA ASP A 98 17.11 12.13 -8.59
C ASP A 98 15.76 12.77 -8.20
N ARG A 99 14.94 12.04 -7.48
CA ARG A 99 13.76 12.60 -6.83
C ARG A 99 14.16 13.04 -5.44
N GLU A 100 13.94 14.31 -5.17
CA GLU A 100 13.91 14.80 -3.80
C GLU A 100 13.08 13.84 -2.95
N PRO A 101 13.57 13.42 -1.76
CA PRO A 101 12.77 12.59 -0.86
C PRO A 101 11.40 13.25 -0.67
N SER A 102 10.34 12.49 -0.83
CA SER A 102 9.01 13.04 -0.58
C SER A 102 9.00 13.63 0.82
N ALA A 103 8.46 14.85 0.96
CA ALA A 103 8.35 15.51 2.25
C ALA A 103 7.74 14.54 3.27
N THR A 104 8.33 14.49 4.45
CA THR A 104 7.81 13.69 5.56
C THR A 104 6.36 14.05 5.80
N PHE A 105 5.50 13.05 5.93
CA PHE A 105 4.10 13.28 6.23
C PHE A 105 3.97 13.95 7.60
N ASP A 106 3.59 15.23 7.61
CA ASP A 106 3.28 15.99 8.81
C ASP A 106 1.77 16.24 8.85
N PRO A 107 1.02 15.54 9.72
CA PRO A 107 -0.41 15.70 9.83
C PRO A 107 -0.81 17.10 10.32
N LEU A 108 -0.04 17.73 11.21
CA LEU A 108 -0.37 19.04 11.76
C LEU A 108 -0.25 20.12 10.68
N GLN A 109 0.82 20.12 9.92
CA GLN A 109 0.99 21.02 8.78
C GLN A 109 -0.13 20.84 7.75
N ARG A 110 -0.58 19.63 7.52
CA ARG A 110 -1.67 19.35 6.58
C ARG A 110 -3.03 19.79 7.09
N LEU A 111 -3.27 19.71 8.40
CA LEU A 111 -4.48 20.25 9.03
C LEU A 111 -4.52 21.78 8.88
N GLU A 112 -3.41 22.48 9.18
CA GLU A 112 -3.29 23.92 8.99
C GLU A 112 -3.51 24.34 7.53
N ALA A 113 -2.93 23.61 6.60
CA ALA A 113 -3.09 23.84 5.16
C ALA A 113 -4.47 23.41 4.63
N LYS A 114 -5.36 22.86 5.47
CA LYS A 114 -6.69 22.35 5.10
C LYS A 114 -6.65 21.25 3.99
N THR A 115 -5.51 20.55 3.86
CA THR A 115 -5.36 19.41 2.96
C THR A 115 -5.63 18.07 3.66
N LEU A 116 -5.85 18.11 4.97
CA LEU A 116 -6.34 17.04 5.82
C LEU A 116 -7.51 17.56 6.63
N ALA A 117 -8.61 16.85 6.67
CA ALA A 117 -9.82 17.28 7.38
C ALA A 117 -9.72 17.04 8.89
N ASP A 118 -9.12 15.93 9.28
CA ASP A 118 -8.97 15.50 10.67
C ASP A 118 -7.79 14.53 10.80
N TRP A 119 -7.27 14.37 12.03
CA TRP A 119 -6.17 13.49 12.36
C TRP A 119 -6.32 12.92 13.76
N ASP A 120 -6.35 11.59 13.87
CA ASP A 120 -6.30 10.88 15.14
C ASP A 120 -4.84 10.47 15.45
N PRO A 121 -4.16 11.09 16.42
CA PRO A 121 -2.78 10.74 16.78
C PRO A 121 -2.66 9.32 17.36
N ASP A 122 -3.74 8.78 17.92
CA ASP A 122 -3.79 7.44 18.50
C ASP A 122 -4.27 6.37 17.51
N TYR A 123 -4.41 6.69 16.23
CA TYR A 123 -4.99 5.77 15.24
C TYR A 123 -4.32 4.40 15.21
N LYS A 124 -3.00 4.33 15.37
CA LYS A 124 -2.28 3.07 15.40
C LYS A 124 -2.69 2.19 16.56
N LYS A 125 -2.74 2.79 17.76
CA LYS A 125 -3.19 2.12 18.99
C LYS A 125 -4.64 1.68 18.86
N ASN A 126 -5.51 2.54 18.32
CA ASN A 126 -6.94 2.26 18.16
C ASN A 126 -7.19 1.14 17.14
N LEU A 127 -6.35 1.02 16.12
CA LEU A 127 -6.40 -0.05 15.10
C LEU A 127 -5.58 -1.30 15.50
N GLY A 128 -4.82 -1.25 16.58
CA GLY A 128 -3.98 -2.35 17.02
C GLY A 128 -2.83 -2.67 16.07
N ILE A 129 -2.09 -1.63 15.59
CA ILE A 129 -0.96 -1.74 14.65
C ILE A 129 0.24 -0.95 15.14
#